data_74c6e23909ee914c480df8cc6e3fe3d0
#
_entry.id   74c6e23909ee914c480df8cc6e3fe3d0
#
_cell.length_a   1.000
_cell.length_b   1.000
_cell.length_c   1.000
_cell.angle_alpha   90.00
_cell.angle_beta   90.00
_cell.angle_gamma   90.00
#
_symmetry.space_group_name_H-M   'P 1'
#
loop_
_entity.id
_entity.type
_entity.pdbx_description
1 polymer ?
#
loop_
_entity_poly.entity_id
_entity_poly.type
_entity_poly.pdbx_seq_one_letter_code
_entity_poly.pdbx_strand_id
1 'polypeptide(L)'
;MEQQAFKYFAFISYNSRDTEWGKKIQKKLEHYRMPATLCSQHGWERTPIKPVFFAPTDIQPGGLSEELQERLRASRNLIVVCSPNSAQSEWVGKEIAFFHQLGRTKQIHFFIVDGQPHSGNPDTECFNPIVDTLGLPEILGANIHERIYRWPWLNKERAYVQLISKLLGVEFDAIWQRHRRLLVQKMIAWAIGALVVVAALVGVWLTNQPVDVEVRLDETSAHNKKLPPLRDAVVTMTLDNETKTDTIRSLDSRIVFSNIPHRYMDKKVRVRVSCPDFLDVDTVLVLARRVALGIRRNPHVYGDVRFRLWNPDIEKPLPHTKVQVAGRDAVSDDSGRVALFIPLEHQQKAYHVSGNSPAIADSIYMPCGENDAVIVHN
;
A
#
# COMPACT_ATOMS: atom_id res chain seq x y z
N MET A 1 13.41 -43.79 -50.34
CA MET A 1 13.16 -44.13 -48.93
C MET A 1 11.91 -43.39 -48.52
N GLU A 2 10.80 -44.12 -48.35
CA GLU A 2 9.53 -43.55 -47.88
C GLU A 2 9.78 -42.88 -46.52
N GLN A 3 9.44 -41.59 -46.41
CA GLN A 3 9.39 -40.91 -45.12
C GLN A 3 8.29 -41.57 -44.29
N GLN A 4 8.68 -42.45 -43.38
CA GLN A 4 7.80 -43.09 -42.44
C GLN A 4 7.13 -41.96 -41.60
N ALA A 5 5.85 -41.71 -41.86
CA ALA A 5 5.08 -40.69 -41.19
C ALA A 5 4.83 -41.13 -39.73
N PHE A 6 5.57 -40.56 -38.77
CA PHE A 6 5.39 -40.83 -37.35
C PHE A 6 4.15 -40.11 -36.82
N LYS A 7 3.35 -40.83 -36.05
CA LYS A 7 2.16 -40.27 -35.36
C LYS A 7 2.54 -39.31 -34.23
N TYR A 8 3.63 -39.62 -33.55
CA TYR A 8 4.13 -38.85 -32.43
C TYR A 8 5.54 -38.33 -32.70
N PHE A 9 5.80 -37.09 -32.34
CA PHE A 9 7.13 -36.52 -32.45
C PHE A 9 8.11 -37.16 -31.47
N ALA A 10 7.65 -37.42 -30.23
CA ALA A 10 8.41 -38.10 -29.21
C ALA A 10 7.51 -38.92 -28.28
N PHE A 11 8.09 -39.96 -27.70
CA PHE A 11 7.54 -40.73 -26.59
C PHE A 11 8.34 -40.37 -25.32
N ILE A 12 7.68 -40.13 -24.20
CA ILE A 12 8.33 -39.87 -22.89
C ILE A 12 8.28 -41.15 -22.08
N SER A 13 9.48 -41.73 -21.83
CA SER A 13 9.71 -42.87 -20.95
C SER A 13 10.08 -42.37 -19.56
N TYR A 14 9.38 -42.81 -18.53
CA TYR A 14 9.59 -42.34 -17.16
C TYR A 14 9.12 -43.39 -16.14
N ASN A 15 9.60 -43.27 -14.91
CA ASN A 15 9.06 -44.02 -13.77
C ASN A 15 7.81 -43.33 -13.23
N SER A 16 6.82 -44.10 -12.76
CA SER A 16 5.56 -43.57 -12.19
C SER A 16 5.76 -42.51 -11.09
N ARG A 17 6.84 -42.63 -10.31
CA ARG A 17 7.22 -41.61 -9.29
C ARG A 17 7.66 -40.28 -9.91
N ASP A 18 8.04 -40.26 -11.17
CA ASP A 18 8.50 -39.07 -11.91
C ASP A 18 7.43 -38.48 -12.84
N THR A 19 6.17 -38.86 -12.66
CA THR A 19 5.01 -38.44 -13.50
C THR A 19 4.94 -36.94 -13.67
N GLU A 20 5.19 -36.18 -12.62
CA GLU A 20 5.19 -34.71 -12.67
C GLU A 20 6.25 -34.14 -13.62
N TRP A 21 7.42 -34.78 -13.71
CA TRP A 21 8.46 -34.40 -14.68
C TRP A 21 8.01 -34.72 -16.11
N GLY A 22 7.43 -35.90 -16.34
CA GLY A 22 6.88 -36.28 -17.65
C GLY A 22 5.88 -35.25 -18.15
N LYS A 23 4.90 -34.86 -17.33
CA LYS A 23 3.91 -33.82 -17.64
C LYS A 23 4.55 -32.45 -17.93
N LYS A 24 5.54 -32.04 -17.13
CA LYS A 24 6.25 -30.78 -17.32
C LYS A 24 7.02 -30.74 -18.62
N ILE A 25 7.69 -31.85 -18.97
CA ILE A 25 8.44 -32.01 -20.21
C ILE A 25 7.48 -31.96 -21.41
N GLN A 26 6.40 -32.76 -21.40
CA GLN A 26 5.39 -32.74 -22.45
C GLN A 26 4.88 -31.33 -22.70
N LYS A 27 4.37 -30.68 -21.65
CA LYS A 27 3.82 -29.31 -21.75
C LYS A 27 4.86 -28.31 -22.28
N LYS A 28 6.11 -28.41 -21.82
CA LYS A 28 7.17 -27.51 -22.24
C LYS A 28 7.54 -27.70 -23.70
N LEU A 29 7.60 -28.94 -24.20
CA LEU A 29 7.93 -29.26 -25.59
C LEU A 29 6.81 -28.85 -26.53
N GLU A 30 5.56 -29.22 -26.24
CA GLU A 30 4.42 -28.95 -27.14
C GLU A 30 4.10 -27.44 -27.24
N HIS A 31 4.38 -26.66 -26.17
CA HIS A 31 4.18 -25.20 -26.16
C HIS A 31 5.42 -24.42 -26.55
N TYR A 32 6.54 -25.10 -26.85
CA TYR A 32 7.76 -24.41 -27.25
C TYR A 32 7.59 -23.76 -28.61
N ARG A 33 7.78 -22.47 -28.68
CA ARG A 33 7.70 -21.69 -29.92
C ARG A 33 9.08 -21.45 -30.48
N MET A 34 9.35 -22.07 -31.61
CA MET A 34 10.61 -21.85 -32.35
C MET A 34 10.72 -20.40 -32.82
N PRO A 35 11.93 -19.84 -32.85
CA PRO A 35 12.20 -18.57 -33.50
C PRO A 35 11.78 -18.57 -34.97
N ALA A 36 11.09 -17.51 -35.41
CA ALA A 36 10.55 -17.44 -36.78
C ALA A 36 11.63 -17.63 -37.87
N THR A 37 12.84 -17.15 -37.63
CA THR A 37 13.98 -17.29 -38.54
C THR A 37 14.43 -18.74 -38.73
N LEU A 38 14.37 -19.57 -37.68
CA LEU A 38 14.68 -21.00 -37.81
C LEU A 38 13.52 -21.75 -38.47
N CYS A 39 12.29 -21.35 -38.20
CA CYS A 39 11.12 -21.92 -38.89
C CYS A 39 11.21 -21.69 -40.40
N SER A 40 11.52 -20.48 -40.84
CA SER A 40 11.65 -20.17 -42.27
C SER A 40 12.83 -20.88 -42.95
N GLN A 41 13.96 -21.06 -42.23
CA GLN A 41 15.12 -21.79 -42.78
C GLN A 41 14.89 -23.28 -42.97
N HIS A 42 14.07 -23.90 -42.09
CA HIS A 42 13.84 -25.34 -42.10
C HIS A 42 12.43 -25.74 -42.59
N GLY A 43 11.58 -24.80 -42.96
CA GLY A 43 10.20 -25.07 -43.35
C GLY A 43 9.31 -25.61 -42.21
N TRP A 44 9.64 -25.27 -40.97
CA TRP A 44 8.92 -25.77 -39.78
C TRP A 44 7.78 -24.85 -39.36
N GLU A 45 6.77 -25.46 -38.73
CA GLU A 45 5.78 -24.70 -37.96
C GLU A 45 6.40 -24.10 -36.70
N ARG A 46 5.74 -23.12 -36.11
CA ARG A 46 6.23 -22.50 -34.86
C ARG A 46 6.25 -23.43 -33.63
N THR A 47 5.49 -24.53 -33.71
CA THR A 47 5.44 -25.56 -32.64
C THR A 47 5.75 -26.94 -33.27
N PRO A 48 7.01 -27.19 -33.71
CA PRO A 48 7.37 -28.37 -34.47
C PRO A 48 7.38 -29.65 -33.64
N ILE A 49 7.39 -29.55 -32.29
CA ILE A 49 7.53 -30.68 -31.35
C ILE A 49 6.16 -31.04 -30.80
N LYS A 50 5.27 -31.56 -31.67
CA LYS A 50 3.96 -32.06 -31.27
C LYS A 50 3.41 -33.05 -32.34
N PRO A 51 2.58 -34.01 -31.93
CA PRO A 51 2.25 -34.35 -30.54
C PRO A 51 3.36 -35.15 -29.84
N VAL A 52 3.48 -34.98 -28.53
CA VAL A 52 4.37 -35.78 -27.70
C VAL A 52 3.52 -36.78 -26.89
N PHE A 53 3.85 -38.05 -27.03
CA PHE A 53 3.13 -39.11 -26.32
C PHE A 53 3.64 -39.19 -24.85
N PHE A 54 2.72 -39.12 -23.93
CA PHE A 54 2.93 -39.32 -22.51
C PHE A 54 1.84 -40.24 -22.01
N ALA A 55 2.18 -41.48 -21.63
CA ALA A 55 1.24 -42.41 -21.03
C ALA A 55 1.25 -42.32 -19.52
N PRO A 56 0.11 -42.28 -18.82
CA PRO A 56 0.07 -42.69 -17.43
C PRO A 56 0.47 -44.18 -17.41
N THR A 57 1.45 -44.50 -16.56
CA THR A 57 1.98 -45.85 -16.43
C THR A 57 0.97 -46.70 -15.63
N ASP A 58 0.05 -47.37 -16.32
CA ASP A 58 -0.66 -48.51 -15.73
C ASP A 58 0.27 -49.70 -15.84
N ILE A 59 0.83 -50.07 -14.68
CA ILE A 59 1.76 -51.18 -14.53
C ILE A 59 0.93 -52.48 -14.64
N GLN A 60 0.93 -53.10 -15.80
CA GLN A 60 0.50 -54.48 -15.93
C GLN A 60 1.71 -55.41 -15.74
N PRO A 61 1.64 -56.50 -14.93
CA PRO A 61 2.71 -57.46 -14.79
C PRO A 61 2.90 -58.21 -16.12
N GLY A 62 4.08 -58.12 -16.72
CA GLY A 62 4.38 -58.82 -17.96
C GLY A 62 5.38 -58.05 -18.86
N GLY A 63 5.50 -58.45 -20.11
CA GLY A 63 6.27 -57.76 -21.13
C GLY A 63 5.61 -56.44 -21.57
N LEU A 64 6.31 -55.63 -22.39
CA LEU A 64 5.71 -54.47 -23.02
C LEU A 64 4.44 -54.88 -23.77
N SER A 65 3.30 -54.28 -23.42
CA SER A 65 2.04 -54.56 -24.09
C SER A 65 2.17 -54.20 -25.58
N GLU A 66 1.42 -54.92 -26.44
CA GLU A 66 1.42 -54.63 -27.86
C GLU A 66 1.06 -53.17 -28.15
N GLU A 67 0.12 -52.64 -27.41
CA GLU A 67 -0.28 -51.24 -27.54
C GLU A 67 0.90 -50.28 -27.26
N LEU A 68 1.69 -50.51 -26.21
CA LEU A 68 2.83 -49.68 -25.89
C LEU A 68 3.93 -49.80 -26.94
N GLN A 69 4.19 -51.02 -27.47
CA GLN A 69 5.12 -51.23 -28.57
C GLN A 69 4.67 -50.49 -29.83
N GLU A 70 3.38 -50.48 -30.14
CA GLU A 70 2.85 -49.71 -31.28
C GLU A 70 3.05 -48.19 -31.08
N ARG A 71 2.85 -47.66 -29.88
CA ARG A 71 3.11 -46.26 -29.57
C ARG A 71 4.58 -45.90 -29.71
N LEU A 72 5.49 -46.76 -29.25
CA LEU A 72 6.93 -46.60 -29.45
C LEU A 72 7.32 -46.65 -30.94
N ARG A 73 6.77 -47.63 -31.71
CA ARG A 73 6.98 -47.68 -33.19
C ARG A 73 6.49 -46.44 -33.89
N ALA A 74 5.34 -45.88 -33.44
CA ALA A 74 4.70 -44.68 -34.02
C ALA A 74 5.39 -43.39 -33.57
N SER A 75 6.40 -43.43 -32.69
CA SER A 75 7.13 -42.27 -32.19
C SER A 75 8.46 -42.10 -32.90
N ARG A 76 8.79 -40.85 -33.30
CA ARG A 76 10.05 -40.52 -33.96
C ARG A 76 11.23 -40.55 -33.00
N ASN A 77 11.07 -40.04 -31.81
CA ASN A 77 12.11 -39.93 -30.77
C ASN A 77 11.63 -40.58 -29.48
N LEU A 78 12.59 -41.03 -28.64
CA LEU A 78 12.37 -41.46 -27.26
C LEU A 78 13.03 -40.46 -26.32
N ILE A 79 12.30 -39.93 -25.38
CA ILE A 79 12.83 -39.09 -24.31
C ILE A 79 12.78 -39.89 -23.03
N VAL A 80 13.95 -40.15 -22.42
CA VAL A 80 14.07 -40.87 -21.17
C VAL A 80 14.25 -39.85 -20.05
N VAL A 81 13.30 -39.84 -19.10
CA VAL A 81 13.41 -39.05 -17.87
C VAL A 81 14.35 -39.77 -16.91
N CYS A 82 15.51 -39.21 -16.66
CA CYS A 82 16.55 -39.84 -15.86
C CYS A 82 16.48 -39.36 -14.41
N SER A 83 16.30 -40.33 -13.52
CA SER A 83 16.28 -40.17 -12.06
C SER A 83 16.70 -41.49 -11.40
N PRO A 84 17.00 -41.52 -10.10
CA PRO A 84 17.23 -42.80 -9.39
C PRO A 84 16.04 -43.76 -9.49
N ASN A 85 14.82 -43.24 -9.60
CA ASN A 85 13.64 -44.08 -9.82
C ASN A 85 13.60 -44.74 -11.18
N SER A 86 13.95 -43.99 -12.23
CA SER A 86 13.96 -44.52 -13.61
C SER A 86 15.16 -45.43 -13.85
N ALA A 87 16.29 -45.20 -13.19
CA ALA A 87 17.45 -46.08 -13.23
C ALA A 87 17.13 -47.50 -12.77
N GLN A 88 16.30 -47.64 -11.76
CA GLN A 88 15.88 -48.93 -11.18
C GLN A 88 14.63 -49.53 -11.87
N SER A 89 14.07 -48.85 -12.87
CA SER A 89 12.84 -49.27 -13.50
C SER A 89 13.07 -50.26 -14.64
N GLU A 90 12.59 -51.50 -14.47
CA GLU A 90 12.61 -52.49 -15.57
C GLU A 90 11.83 -52.01 -16.81
N TRP A 91 10.75 -51.26 -16.61
CA TRP A 91 9.93 -50.75 -17.70
C TRP A 91 10.67 -49.76 -18.58
N VAL A 92 11.34 -48.79 -17.95
CA VAL A 92 12.19 -47.83 -18.65
C VAL A 92 13.29 -48.57 -19.43
N GLY A 93 13.90 -49.57 -18.81
CA GLY A 93 14.87 -50.42 -19.49
C GLY A 93 14.32 -51.17 -20.72
N LYS A 94 13.11 -51.76 -20.60
CA LYS A 94 12.44 -52.47 -21.72
C LYS A 94 12.09 -51.47 -22.88
N GLU A 95 11.62 -50.27 -22.54
CA GLU A 95 11.29 -49.24 -23.52
C GLU A 95 12.55 -48.78 -24.28
N ILE A 96 13.67 -48.54 -23.57
CA ILE A 96 14.96 -48.21 -24.21
C ILE A 96 15.44 -49.33 -25.10
N ALA A 97 15.44 -50.60 -24.61
CA ALA A 97 15.86 -51.74 -25.37
C ALA A 97 15.01 -51.95 -26.65
N PHE A 98 13.68 -51.83 -26.53
CA PHE A 98 12.78 -51.94 -27.66
C PHE A 98 13.02 -50.85 -28.71
N PHE A 99 13.19 -49.59 -28.26
CA PHE A 99 13.46 -48.48 -29.17
C PHE A 99 14.81 -48.61 -29.89
N HIS A 100 15.81 -49.15 -29.19
CA HIS A 100 17.11 -49.52 -29.76
C HIS A 100 16.96 -50.61 -30.84
N GLN A 101 16.17 -51.67 -30.57
CA GLN A 101 15.90 -52.77 -31.53
C GLN A 101 15.22 -52.26 -32.81
N LEU A 102 14.47 -51.14 -32.76
CA LEU A 102 13.91 -50.48 -33.94
C LEU A 102 14.97 -49.79 -34.82
N GLY A 103 16.27 -49.86 -34.47
CA GLY A 103 17.35 -49.21 -35.17
C GLY A 103 17.43 -47.69 -34.96
N ARG A 104 16.75 -47.17 -33.95
CA ARG A 104 16.60 -45.72 -33.65
C ARG A 104 17.42 -45.28 -32.48
N THR A 105 18.60 -45.79 -32.29
CA THR A 105 19.49 -45.48 -31.16
C THR A 105 19.82 -43.99 -31.10
N LYS A 106 20.07 -43.34 -32.25
CA LYS A 106 20.36 -41.90 -32.33
C LYS A 106 19.22 -40.98 -31.90
N GLN A 107 18.00 -41.50 -31.85
CA GLN A 107 16.78 -40.81 -31.50
C GLN A 107 16.37 -41.05 -30.02
N ILE A 108 17.23 -41.68 -29.21
CA ILE A 108 17.08 -41.82 -27.75
C ILE A 108 17.75 -40.61 -27.11
N HIS A 109 16.99 -39.81 -26.36
CA HIS A 109 17.43 -38.59 -25.70
C HIS A 109 17.22 -38.71 -24.20
N PHE A 110 18.26 -38.45 -23.41
CA PHE A 110 18.22 -38.50 -21.97
C PHE A 110 18.03 -37.10 -21.38
N PHE A 111 17.09 -36.98 -20.44
CA PHE A 111 16.81 -35.73 -19.74
C PHE A 111 16.92 -35.97 -18.23
N ILE A 112 18.00 -35.51 -17.64
CA ILE A 112 18.35 -35.75 -16.23
C ILE A 112 17.59 -34.74 -15.37
N VAL A 113 16.69 -35.27 -14.56
CA VAL A 113 15.86 -34.48 -13.62
C VAL A 113 16.29 -34.63 -12.18
N ASP A 114 17.00 -35.74 -11.87
CA ASP A 114 17.57 -36.01 -10.56
C ASP A 114 18.68 -37.07 -10.67
N GLY A 115 19.56 -37.10 -9.66
CA GLY A 115 20.69 -38.02 -9.62
C GLY A 115 21.90 -37.63 -10.48
N GLN A 116 22.81 -38.58 -10.64
CA GLN A 116 24.09 -38.39 -11.37
C GLN A 116 24.31 -39.59 -12.28
N PRO A 117 24.67 -39.35 -13.55
CA PRO A 117 25.04 -40.44 -14.48
C PRO A 117 26.35 -41.10 -14.05
N HIS A 118 26.39 -42.44 -14.11
CA HIS A 118 27.55 -43.29 -13.77
C HIS A 118 28.13 -43.00 -12.36
N SER A 119 27.20 -42.75 -11.39
CA SER A 119 27.61 -42.47 -10.01
C SER A 119 28.16 -43.69 -9.26
N GLY A 120 27.86 -44.88 -9.74
CA GLY A 120 28.20 -46.16 -9.10
C GLY A 120 27.42 -46.39 -7.78
N ASN A 121 26.55 -45.50 -7.40
CA ASN A 121 25.70 -45.64 -6.21
C ASN A 121 24.22 -45.75 -6.62
N PRO A 122 23.52 -46.83 -6.30
CA PRO A 122 22.11 -47.04 -6.68
C PRO A 122 21.15 -45.93 -6.25
N ASP A 123 21.45 -45.20 -5.16
CA ASP A 123 20.59 -44.11 -4.66
C ASP A 123 20.74 -42.84 -5.45
N THR A 124 21.84 -42.66 -6.16
CA THR A 124 22.16 -41.44 -6.94
C THR A 124 22.28 -41.72 -8.43
N GLU A 125 22.41 -42.97 -8.86
CA GLU A 125 22.50 -43.34 -10.28
C GLU A 125 21.20 -42.98 -11.01
N CYS A 126 21.31 -42.28 -12.11
CA CYS A 126 20.14 -41.86 -12.87
C CYS A 126 19.99 -42.55 -14.24
N PHE A 127 21.01 -43.28 -14.70
CA PHE A 127 20.93 -44.06 -15.92
C PHE A 127 20.54 -45.51 -15.65
N ASN A 128 19.60 -46.00 -16.46
CA ASN A 128 19.20 -47.40 -16.39
C ASN A 128 20.37 -48.29 -16.88
N PRO A 129 20.71 -49.43 -16.21
CA PRO A 129 21.79 -50.32 -16.56
C PRO A 129 21.77 -50.82 -18.01
N ILE A 130 20.61 -50.82 -18.66
CA ILE A 130 20.47 -51.21 -20.05
C ILE A 130 21.26 -50.30 -20.98
N VAL A 131 21.52 -49.04 -20.58
CA VAL A 131 22.29 -48.04 -21.36
C VAL A 131 23.72 -48.58 -21.60
N ASP A 132 24.33 -49.07 -20.54
CA ASP A 132 25.69 -49.64 -20.60
C ASP A 132 25.71 -50.99 -21.31
N THR A 133 24.70 -51.82 -21.05
CA THR A 133 24.55 -53.15 -21.65
C THR A 133 24.42 -53.07 -23.18
N LEU A 134 23.71 -52.08 -23.69
CA LEU A 134 23.52 -51.87 -25.12
C LEU A 134 24.66 -51.07 -25.78
N GLY A 135 25.67 -50.66 -25.00
CA GLY A 135 26.77 -49.85 -25.51
C GLY A 135 26.29 -48.58 -26.20
N LEU A 136 25.25 -47.96 -25.63
CA LEU A 136 24.74 -46.71 -26.20
C LEU A 136 25.85 -45.66 -26.15
N PRO A 137 26.03 -44.85 -27.25
CA PRO A 137 27.14 -43.89 -27.29
C PRO A 137 26.99 -42.91 -26.11
N GLU A 138 28.14 -42.44 -25.59
CA GLU A 138 28.22 -41.53 -24.46
C GLU A 138 27.29 -40.34 -24.64
N ILE A 139 26.15 -40.40 -23.96
CA ILE A 139 25.05 -39.47 -24.18
C ILE A 139 25.16 -38.41 -23.13
N LEU A 140 25.66 -37.26 -23.50
CA LEU A 140 25.53 -36.04 -22.73
C LEU A 140 24.03 -35.73 -22.59
N GLY A 141 23.42 -36.26 -21.52
CA GLY A 141 22.02 -35.95 -21.18
C GLY A 141 21.84 -34.45 -20.92
N ALA A 142 20.70 -33.91 -21.31
CA ALA A 142 20.36 -32.55 -20.87
C ALA A 142 20.06 -32.59 -19.37
N ASN A 143 20.84 -31.86 -18.57
CA ASN A 143 20.79 -31.93 -17.11
C ASN A 143 20.29 -30.61 -16.52
N ILE A 144 19.21 -30.67 -15.74
CA ILE A 144 18.65 -29.47 -15.08
C ILE A 144 19.47 -28.98 -13.89
N HIS A 145 20.33 -29.82 -13.34
CA HIS A 145 21.21 -29.51 -12.21
C HIS A 145 22.61 -29.04 -12.63
N GLU A 146 22.89 -28.98 -13.93
CA GLU A 146 24.15 -28.46 -14.45
C GLU A 146 24.29 -26.97 -14.06
N ARG A 147 25.31 -26.63 -13.25
CA ARG A 147 25.51 -25.28 -12.69
C ARG A 147 26.39 -24.44 -13.61
N ILE A 148 25.85 -23.98 -14.74
CA ILE A 148 26.55 -23.05 -15.64
C ILE A 148 26.25 -21.60 -15.29
N TYR A 149 24.99 -21.33 -14.89
CA TYR A 149 24.57 -20.00 -14.48
C TYR A 149 24.29 -19.95 -12.98
N ARG A 150 24.49 -18.78 -12.37
CA ARG A 150 24.18 -18.52 -10.96
C ARG A 150 22.68 -18.75 -10.63
N TRP A 151 21.82 -18.64 -11.62
CA TRP A 151 20.36 -18.71 -11.47
C TRP A 151 19.85 -20.12 -11.79
N PRO A 152 19.34 -20.90 -10.83
CA PRO A 152 18.89 -22.28 -11.07
C PRO A 152 17.80 -22.40 -12.16
N TRP A 153 16.90 -21.42 -12.24
CA TRP A 153 15.85 -21.43 -13.26
C TRP A 153 16.42 -21.31 -14.69
N LEU A 154 17.53 -20.58 -14.87
CA LEU A 154 18.19 -20.41 -16.17
C LEU A 154 18.89 -21.70 -16.59
N ASN A 155 19.45 -22.45 -15.65
CA ASN A 155 20.03 -23.76 -15.90
C ASN A 155 18.96 -24.76 -16.35
N LYS A 156 17.77 -24.73 -15.73
CA LYS A 156 16.62 -25.54 -16.17
C LYS A 156 16.18 -25.18 -17.60
N GLU A 157 16.02 -23.89 -17.90
CA GLU A 157 15.67 -23.44 -19.26
C GLU A 157 16.72 -23.87 -20.29
N ARG A 158 18.01 -23.79 -19.93
CA ARG A 158 19.11 -24.27 -20.77
C ARG A 158 18.98 -25.77 -21.08
N ALA A 159 18.70 -26.60 -20.06
CA ALA A 159 18.51 -28.03 -20.25
C ALA A 159 17.34 -28.35 -21.19
N TYR A 160 16.20 -27.64 -21.07
CA TYR A 160 15.10 -27.79 -22.00
C TYR A 160 15.49 -27.40 -23.43
N VAL A 161 16.19 -26.30 -23.63
CA VAL A 161 16.66 -25.88 -24.96
C VAL A 161 17.66 -26.87 -25.52
N GLN A 162 18.51 -27.46 -24.68
CA GLN A 162 19.45 -28.51 -25.09
C GLN A 162 18.73 -29.78 -25.53
N LEU A 163 17.66 -30.21 -24.83
CA LEU A 163 16.81 -31.30 -25.28
C LEU A 163 16.15 -30.97 -26.62
N ILE A 164 15.57 -29.78 -26.76
CA ILE A 164 14.91 -29.32 -27.98
C ILE A 164 15.87 -29.31 -29.18
N SER A 165 17.09 -28.80 -28.97
CA SER A 165 18.11 -28.76 -30.05
C SER A 165 18.46 -30.15 -30.54
N LYS A 166 18.62 -31.13 -29.63
CA LYS A 166 18.89 -32.53 -29.94
C LYS A 166 17.71 -33.18 -30.68
N LEU A 167 16.48 -32.95 -30.21
CA LEU A 167 15.24 -33.48 -30.82
C LEU A 167 15.06 -32.98 -32.27
N LEU A 168 15.45 -31.75 -32.56
CA LEU A 168 15.31 -31.12 -33.87
C LEU A 168 16.55 -31.26 -34.74
N GLY A 169 17.67 -31.71 -34.20
CA GLY A 169 18.94 -31.81 -34.91
C GLY A 169 19.53 -30.44 -35.30
N VAL A 170 19.31 -29.42 -34.45
CA VAL A 170 19.78 -28.04 -34.66
C VAL A 170 20.86 -27.72 -33.63
N GLU A 171 21.82 -26.88 -34.00
CA GLU A 171 22.87 -26.42 -33.07
C GLU A 171 22.25 -25.69 -31.87
N PHE A 172 22.70 -26.07 -30.68
CA PHE A 172 22.21 -25.52 -29.42
C PHE A 172 22.34 -23.99 -29.37
N ASP A 173 23.48 -23.46 -29.79
CA ASP A 173 23.75 -22.01 -29.70
C ASP A 173 22.83 -21.17 -30.58
N ALA A 174 22.40 -21.71 -31.73
CA ALA A 174 21.44 -21.05 -32.62
C ALA A 174 20.09 -20.79 -31.94
N ILE A 175 19.65 -21.71 -31.08
CA ILE A 175 18.42 -21.59 -30.32
C ILE A 175 18.62 -20.80 -29.01
N TRP A 176 19.70 -21.16 -28.28
CA TRP A 176 19.93 -20.66 -26.90
C TRP A 176 20.16 -19.15 -26.83
N GLN A 177 21.01 -18.59 -27.68
CA GLN A 177 21.29 -17.15 -27.67
C GLN A 177 20.04 -16.30 -27.87
N ARG A 178 19.14 -16.71 -28.75
CA ARG A 178 17.88 -16.02 -29.02
C ARG A 178 16.89 -16.20 -27.89
N HIS A 179 16.74 -17.42 -27.38
CA HIS A 179 15.87 -17.74 -26.26
C HIS A 179 16.26 -16.93 -25.02
N ARG A 180 17.56 -16.87 -24.71
CA ARG A 180 18.10 -16.08 -23.61
C ARG A 180 17.80 -14.58 -23.79
N ARG A 181 18.00 -14.03 -24.98
CA ARG A 181 17.69 -12.61 -25.25
C ARG A 181 16.22 -12.29 -24.97
N LEU A 182 15.30 -13.14 -25.43
CA LEU A 182 13.86 -12.96 -25.19
C LEU A 182 13.51 -13.04 -23.69
N LEU A 183 14.13 -13.96 -22.95
CA LEU A 183 13.95 -14.06 -21.51
C LEU A 183 14.43 -12.79 -20.78
N VAL A 184 15.63 -12.31 -21.12
CA VAL A 184 16.21 -11.08 -20.54
C VAL A 184 15.33 -9.86 -20.87
N GLN A 185 14.87 -9.72 -22.11
CA GLN A 185 13.98 -8.63 -22.49
C GLN A 185 12.67 -8.65 -21.71
N LYS A 186 12.06 -9.82 -21.54
CA LYS A 186 10.85 -9.97 -20.72
C LYS A 186 11.11 -9.58 -19.26
N MET A 187 12.24 -10.03 -18.68
CA MET A 187 12.60 -9.66 -17.30
C MET A 187 12.80 -8.15 -17.15
N ILE A 188 13.48 -7.51 -18.08
CA ILE A 188 13.68 -6.05 -18.08
C ILE A 188 12.32 -5.33 -18.17
N ALA A 189 11.43 -5.78 -19.06
CA ALA A 189 10.10 -5.20 -19.21
C ALA A 189 9.28 -5.32 -17.90
N TRP A 190 9.32 -6.49 -17.24
CA TRP A 190 8.68 -6.69 -15.94
C TRP A 190 9.29 -5.82 -14.84
N ALA A 191 10.63 -5.69 -14.81
CA ALA A 191 11.33 -4.84 -13.84
C ALA A 191 10.97 -3.35 -14.02
N ILE A 192 10.87 -2.88 -15.25
CA ILE A 192 10.43 -1.50 -15.56
C ILE A 192 8.97 -1.31 -15.12
N GLY A 193 8.09 -2.26 -15.45
CA GLY A 193 6.69 -2.20 -15.02
C GLY A 193 6.54 -2.13 -13.49
N ALA A 194 7.29 -2.97 -12.77
CA ALA A 194 7.29 -2.96 -11.31
C ALA A 194 7.81 -1.62 -10.74
N LEU A 195 8.88 -1.06 -11.34
CA LEU A 195 9.42 0.24 -10.94
C LEU A 195 8.40 1.37 -11.10
N VAL A 196 7.67 1.40 -12.21
CA VAL A 196 6.61 2.39 -12.46
C VAL A 196 5.50 2.28 -11.42
N VAL A 197 5.07 1.06 -11.08
CA VAL A 197 4.05 0.84 -10.04
C VAL A 197 4.54 1.34 -8.69
N VAL A 198 5.78 1.00 -8.30
CA VAL A 198 6.37 1.47 -7.04
C VAL A 198 6.47 2.99 -7.02
N ALA A 199 6.93 3.62 -8.11
CA ALA A 199 7.01 5.07 -8.21
C ALA A 199 5.63 5.75 -8.07
N ALA A 200 4.59 5.17 -8.67
CA ALA A 200 3.22 5.65 -8.53
C ALA A 200 2.71 5.54 -7.08
N LEU A 201 2.95 4.40 -6.42
CA LEU A 201 2.57 4.20 -5.01
C LEU A 201 3.30 5.17 -4.08
N VAL A 202 4.59 5.39 -4.29
CA VAL A 202 5.39 6.38 -3.53
C VAL A 202 4.86 7.79 -3.79
N GLY A 203 4.52 8.14 -5.02
CA GLY A 203 3.90 9.41 -5.37
C GLY A 203 2.59 9.64 -4.61
N VAL A 204 1.69 8.67 -4.63
CA VAL A 204 0.42 8.73 -3.87
C VAL A 204 0.67 8.83 -2.36
N TRP A 205 1.65 8.09 -1.84
CA TRP A 205 2.00 8.16 -0.43
C TRP A 205 2.53 9.54 -0.03
N LEU A 206 3.45 10.12 -0.82
CA LEU A 206 4.00 11.45 -0.56
C LEU A 206 2.95 12.56 -0.62
N THR A 207 2.00 12.47 -1.56
CA THR A 207 0.93 13.45 -1.69
C THR A 207 -0.16 13.33 -0.62
N ASN A 208 -0.28 12.17 0.03
CA ASN A 208 -1.27 11.90 1.08
C ASN A 208 -0.73 12.06 2.50
N GLN A 209 0.48 12.57 2.68
CA GLN A 209 1.03 12.80 4.02
C GLN A 209 0.14 13.77 4.80
N PRO A 210 -0.21 13.47 6.06
CA PRO A 210 -0.96 14.39 6.90
C PRO A 210 -0.14 15.66 7.16
N VAL A 211 -0.83 16.78 7.28
CA VAL A 211 -0.23 18.10 7.51
C VAL A 211 -0.72 18.69 8.81
N ASP A 212 0.08 19.55 9.40
CA ASP A 212 -0.32 20.35 10.54
C ASP A 212 -0.88 21.69 10.07
N VAL A 213 -1.98 22.12 10.69
CA VAL A 213 -2.68 23.36 10.39
C VAL A 213 -2.61 24.27 11.59
N GLU A 214 -1.99 25.43 11.43
CA GLU A 214 -1.90 26.49 12.44
C GLU A 214 -3.09 27.43 12.27
N VAL A 215 -3.92 27.57 13.31
CA VAL A 215 -5.00 28.55 13.39
C VAL A 215 -4.57 29.63 14.36
N ARG A 216 -4.54 30.88 13.87
CA ARG A 216 -4.25 32.07 14.66
C ARG A 216 -5.50 32.90 14.82
N LEU A 217 -5.78 33.33 16.06
CA LEU A 217 -6.87 34.24 16.37
C LEU A 217 -6.33 35.67 16.50
N ASP A 218 -6.83 36.56 15.64
CA ASP A 218 -6.46 37.99 15.68
C ASP A 218 -7.63 38.83 16.19
N GLU A 219 -7.40 39.57 17.27
CA GLU A 219 -8.41 40.48 17.80
C GLU A 219 -8.56 41.68 16.87
N THR A 220 -9.79 41.85 16.29
CA THR A 220 -10.12 42.93 15.37
C THR A 220 -10.91 44.07 16.03
N SER A 221 -11.26 43.94 17.32
CA SER A 221 -11.91 45.00 18.08
C SER A 221 -10.86 46.03 18.56
N ALA A 222 -11.38 47.18 19.01
CA ALA A 222 -10.50 48.23 19.58
C ALA A 222 -9.68 47.66 20.75
N HIS A 223 -8.36 47.86 20.67
CA HIS A 223 -7.44 47.33 21.67
C HIS A 223 -7.59 48.05 23.01
N ASN A 224 -8.03 47.34 24.02
CA ASN A 224 -8.15 47.85 25.38
C ASN A 224 -7.24 47.02 26.34
N LYS A 225 -6.12 47.60 26.77
CA LYS A 225 -5.12 46.97 27.66
C LYS A 225 -5.63 46.68 29.08
N LYS A 226 -6.75 47.29 29.49
CA LYS A 226 -7.36 47.10 30.81
C LYS A 226 -8.17 45.81 30.88
N LEU A 227 -8.53 45.24 29.75
CA LEU A 227 -9.27 43.98 29.67
C LEU A 227 -8.33 42.77 29.62
N PRO A 228 -8.78 41.59 30.06
CA PRO A 228 -7.97 40.39 30.01
C PRO A 228 -7.56 40.05 28.61
N PRO A 229 -6.34 39.52 28.38
CA PRO A 229 -5.96 38.98 27.07
C PRO A 229 -6.83 37.75 26.72
N LEU A 230 -6.84 37.38 25.45
CA LEU A 230 -7.49 36.15 24.99
C LEU A 230 -6.99 34.95 25.80
N ARG A 231 -7.91 34.21 26.40
CA ARG A 231 -7.66 32.96 27.11
C ARG A 231 -8.80 31.98 26.91
N ASP A 232 -8.50 30.69 27.01
CA ASP A 232 -9.51 29.60 27.01
C ASP A 232 -10.43 29.60 25.80
N ALA A 233 -9.93 30.08 24.65
CA ALA A 233 -10.69 30.03 23.41
C ALA A 233 -10.68 28.60 22.87
N VAL A 234 -11.88 28.04 22.73
CA VAL A 234 -12.11 26.72 22.13
C VAL A 234 -12.28 26.89 20.64
N VAL A 235 -11.39 26.23 19.88
CA VAL A 235 -11.46 26.21 18.42
C VAL A 235 -11.87 24.80 17.97
N THR A 236 -12.96 24.74 17.22
CA THR A 236 -13.52 23.49 16.69
C THR A 236 -13.47 23.55 15.17
N MET A 237 -12.81 22.57 14.57
CA MET A 237 -12.71 22.39 13.12
C MET A 237 -13.49 21.14 12.70
N THR A 238 -14.45 21.30 11.79
CA THR A 238 -15.26 20.17 11.29
C THR A 238 -14.77 19.80 9.90
N LEU A 239 -14.30 18.54 9.78
CA LEU A 239 -13.78 17.94 8.57
C LEU A 239 -14.75 16.81 8.14
N ASP A 240 -15.70 17.10 7.27
CA ASP A 240 -16.77 16.17 6.88
C ASP A 240 -17.45 15.50 8.11
N ASN A 241 -17.04 14.27 8.44
CA ASN A 241 -17.60 13.49 9.55
C ASN A 241 -16.74 13.54 10.84
N GLU A 242 -15.58 14.19 10.80
CA GLU A 242 -14.68 14.29 11.95
C GLU A 242 -14.65 15.73 12.47
N THR A 243 -14.74 15.86 13.79
CA THR A 243 -14.60 17.15 14.46
C THR A 243 -13.35 17.13 15.30
N LYS A 244 -12.43 18.06 15.06
CA LYS A 244 -11.25 18.29 15.88
C LYS A 244 -11.46 19.55 16.72
N THR A 245 -11.30 19.41 18.03
CA THR A 245 -11.46 20.53 18.98
C THR A 245 -10.21 20.62 19.80
N ASP A 246 -9.72 21.86 19.97
CA ASP A 246 -8.65 22.15 20.89
C ASP A 246 -8.83 23.55 21.50
N THR A 247 -8.11 23.83 22.59
CA THR A 247 -8.27 25.06 23.38
C THR A 247 -6.97 25.84 23.42
N ILE A 248 -7.04 27.12 23.08
CA ILE A 248 -5.91 28.05 23.19
C ILE A 248 -5.69 28.36 24.66
N ARG A 249 -4.56 27.88 25.20
CA ARG A 249 -4.13 28.12 26.57
C ARG A 249 -2.94 29.09 26.69
N SER A 250 -2.36 29.46 25.54
CA SER A 250 -1.16 30.32 25.50
C SER A 250 -1.51 31.74 25.12
N LEU A 251 -0.65 32.67 25.50
CA LEU A 251 -0.77 34.09 25.13
C LEU A 251 -0.55 34.36 23.63
N ASP A 252 -0.06 33.38 22.90
CA ASP A 252 0.30 33.53 21.50
C ASP A 252 -0.91 33.46 20.54
N SER A 253 -2.12 33.26 21.06
CA SER A 253 -3.38 33.17 20.28
C SER A 253 -3.33 32.20 19.10
N ARG A 254 -2.50 31.15 19.23
CA ARG A 254 -2.28 30.14 18.17
C ARG A 254 -2.59 28.76 18.68
N ILE A 255 -3.10 27.95 17.76
CA ILE A 255 -3.37 26.53 17.96
C ILE A 255 -2.92 25.73 16.74
N VAL A 256 -2.37 24.54 16.95
CA VAL A 256 -1.91 23.67 15.87
C VAL A 256 -2.73 22.38 15.88
N PHE A 257 -3.53 22.20 14.87
CA PHE A 257 -4.21 20.94 14.62
C PHE A 257 -3.30 20.00 13.85
N SER A 258 -2.80 18.98 14.52
CA SER A 258 -1.92 17.98 13.94
C SER A 258 -2.68 16.86 13.21
N ASN A 259 -2.00 16.21 12.27
CA ASN A 259 -2.54 15.06 11.54
C ASN A 259 -3.83 15.36 10.76
N ILE A 260 -3.87 16.48 10.06
CA ILE A 260 -4.96 16.78 9.13
C ILE A 260 -4.66 16.05 7.81
N PRO A 261 -5.55 15.15 7.32
CA PRO A 261 -5.36 14.49 6.05
C PRO A 261 -5.21 15.50 4.91
N HIS A 262 -4.20 15.33 4.06
CA HIS A 262 -3.89 16.26 2.96
C HIS A 262 -5.09 16.52 2.04
N ARG A 263 -6.00 15.54 1.92
CA ARG A 263 -7.22 15.66 1.11
C ARG A 263 -8.14 16.82 1.49
N TYR A 264 -7.98 17.40 2.71
CA TYR A 264 -8.77 18.55 3.17
C TYR A 264 -8.10 19.89 2.86
N MET A 265 -6.84 19.90 2.44
CA MET A 265 -6.17 21.13 2.02
C MET A 265 -6.87 21.73 0.79
N ASP A 266 -6.95 23.05 0.76
CA ASP A 266 -7.64 23.84 -0.27
C ASP A 266 -9.17 23.55 -0.37
N LYS A 267 -9.75 22.83 0.60
CA LYS A 267 -11.20 22.63 0.69
C LYS A 267 -11.84 23.54 1.74
N LYS A 268 -13.14 23.77 1.56
CA LYS A 268 -13.95 24.51 2.51
C LYS A 268 -14.20 23.67 3.75
N VAL A 269 -13.79 24.18 4.90
CA VAL A 269 -14.02 23.57 6.22
C VAL A 269 -14.73 24.56 7.13
N ARG A 270 -15.59 24.06 8.03
CA ARG A 270 -16.26 24.88 9.03
C ARG A 270 -15.39 24.99 10.26
N VAL A 271 -15.16 26.21 10.71
CA VAL A 271 -14.39 26.49 11.93
C VAL A 271 -15.27 27.33 12.85
N ARG A 272 -15.41 26.85 14.09
CA ARG A 272 -16.13 27.56 15.16
C ARG A 272 -15.13 27.93 16.25
N VAL A 273 -15.23 29.17 16.74
CA VAL A 273 -14.44 29.66 17.87
C VAL A 273 -15.40 30.14 18.91
N SER A 274 -15.26 29.66 20.14
CA SER A 274 -16.01 30.13 21.31
C SER A 274 -15.04 30.54 22.42
N CYS A 275 -15.26 31.72 22.95
CA CYS A 275 -14.44 32.28 24.04
C CYS A 275 -15.33 33.16 24.93
N PRO A 276 -15.23 33.05 26.26
CA PRO A 276 -16.13 33.75 27.19
C PRO A 276 -16.19 35.27 27.00
N ASP A 277 -15.06 35.92 26.69
CA ASP A 277 -14.97 37.38 26.58
C ASP A 277 -15.17 37.89 25.13
N PHE A 278 -15.45 37.01 24.19
CA PHE A 278 -15.55 37.34 22.77
C PHE A 278 -16.88 36.81 22.18
N LEU A 279 -17.27 37.41 21.07
CA LEU A 279 -18.38 36.91 20.28
C LEU A 279 -17.99 35.60 19.60
N ASP A 280 -18.90 34.62 19.62
CA ASP A 280 -18.69 33.35 18.93
C ASP A 280 -18.55 33.57 17.43
N VAL A 281 -17.57 32.90 16.83
CA VAL A 281 -17.31 32.90 15.39
C VAL A 281 -17.68 31.53 14.85
N ASP A 282 -18.54 31.50 13.83
CA ASP A 282 -18.89 30.28 13.08
C ASP A 282 -18.74 30.61 11.60
N THR A 283 -17.71 30.12 10.98
CA THR A 283 -17.39 30.48 9.59
C THR A 283 -16.91 29.28 8.78
N VAL A 284 -17.03 29.39 7.47
CA VAL A 284 -16.50 28.42 6.52
C VAL A 284 -15.34 29.07 5.79
N LEU A 285 -14.18 28.44 5.84
CA LEU A 285 -12.98 28.93 5.20
C LEU A 285 -12.29 27.85 4.36
N VAL A 286 -11.41 28.26 3.46
CA VAL A 286 -10.54 27.33 2.73
C VAL A 286 -9.37 26.97 3.61
N LEU A 287 -9.18 25.67 3.83
CA LEU A 287 -8.14 25.19 4.72
C LEU A 287 -6.76 25.35 4.09
N ALA A 288 -5.91 26.08 4.76
CA ALA A 288 -4.50 26.26 4.43
C ALA A 288 -3.63 25.87 5.64
N ARG A 289 -2.33 25.69 5.43
CA ARG A 289 -1.40 25.37 6.53
C ARG A 289 -1.38 26.42 7.63
N ARG A 290 -1.71 27.67 7.30
CA ARG A 290 -1.85 28.78 8.26
C ARG A 290 -3.14 29.51 7.95
N VAL A 291 -3.98 29.64 8.96
CA VAL A 291 -5.29 30.29 8.87
C VAL A 291 -5.32 31.37 9.96
N ALA A 292 -5.68 32.59 9.58
CA ALA A 292 -5.93 33.68 10.52
C ALA A 292 -7.43 33.93 10.62
N LEU A 293 -7.98 34.01 11.82
CA LEU A 293 -9.37 34.30 12.10
C LEU A 293 -9.49 35.55 12.95
N GLY A 294 -10.27 36.51 12.45
CA GLY A 294 -10.62 37.72 13.19
C GLY A 294 -11.70 37.43 14.23
N ILE A 295 -11.43 37.77 15.48
CA ILE A 295 -12.39 37.69 16.58
C ILE A 295 -12.68 39.08 17.16
N ARG A 296 -13.88 39.26 17.69
CA ARG A 296 -14.32 40.54 18.28
C ARG A 296 -14.73 40.31 19.70
N ARG A 297 -14.35 41.25 20.58
CA ARG A 297 -14.82 41.23 21.99
C ARG A 297 -16.33 41.37 22.04
N ASN A 298 -16.93 40.67 22.97
CA ASN A 298 -18.31 40.87 23.32
C ASN A 298 -18.42 42.15 24.17
N PRO A 299 -19.04 43.23 23.66
CA PRO A 299 -19.07 44.51 24.39
C PRO A 299 -19.95 44.44 25.63
N HIS A 300 -20.79 43.44 25.77
CA HIS A 300 -21.70 43.31 26.92
C HIS A 300 -21.05 42.62 28.12
N VAL A 301 -19.97 41.88 27.94
CA VAL A 301 -19.33 41.19 29.08
C VAL A 301 -18.82 42.14 30.13
N TYR A 302 -18.17 43.23 29.71
CA TYR A 302 -17.61 44.24 30.60
C TYR A 302 -18.27 45.59 30.46
N GLY A 303 -19.24 45.75 29.57
CA GLY A 303 -19.92 47.04 29.30
C GLY A 303 -21.21 47.25 30.01
N ASP A 304 -21.94 46.19 30.27
CA ASP A 304 -23.24 46.28 30.98
C ASP A 304 -22.96 46.33 32.47
N VAL A 305 -22.99 47.56 33.00
CA VAL A 305 -22.82 47.79 34.45
C VAL A 305 -24.20 47.97 35.07
N ARG A 306 -24.53 47.09 35.99
CA ARG A 306 -25.80 47.09 36.71
C ARG A 306 -25.53 46.86 38.18
N PHE A 307 -26.08 47.72 39.02
CA PHE A 307 -26.01 47.60 40.48
C PHE A 307 -27.20 48.29 41.12
N ARG A 308 -27.36 48.07 42.44
CA ARG A 308 -28.44 48.68 43.25
C ARG A 308 -27.83 49.48 44.36
N LEU A 309 -28.29 50.70 44.53
CA LEU A 309 -27.96 51.54 45.67
C LEU A 309 -28.94 51.26 46.80
N TRP A 310 -28.39 50.84 47.93
CA TRP A 310 -29.20 50.44 49.08
C TRP A 310 -28.61 51.04 50.34
N ASN A 311 -29.49 51.60 51.21
CA ASN A 311 -29.08 52.08 52.52
C ASN A 311 -29.47 51.01 53.56
N PRO A 312 -28.50 50.36 54.21
CA PRO A 312 -28.76 49.31 55.18
C PRO A 312 -29.33 49.86 56.51
N ASP A 313 -29.03 51.13 56.88
CA ASP A 313 -29.50 51.69 58.10
C ASP A 313 -30.99 51.92 58.17
N ILE A 314 -31.59 52.21 57.06
CA ILE A 314 -33.03 52.42 56.91
C ILE A 314 -33.72 51.30 56.11
N GLU A 315 -32.97 50.26 55.71
CA GLU A 315 -33.43 49.10 54.91
C GLU A 315 -34.23 49.50 53.64
N LYS A 316 -33.83 50.57 52.96
CA LYS A 316 -34.53 51.12 51.81
C LYS A 316 -33.57 51.36 50.63
N PRO A 317 -34.09 51.24 49.36
CA PRO A 317 -33.34 51.67 48.21
C PRO A 317 -33.11 53.18 48.25
N LEU A 318 -32.05 53.62 47.60
CA LEU A 318 -31.73 55.04 47.36
C LEU A 318 -32.18 55.46 45.96
N PRO A 319 -33.39 55.98 45.82
CA PRO A 319 -33.91 56.45 44.55
C PRO A 319 -33.27 57.78 44.13
N HIS A 320 -33.26 58.08 42.85
CA HIS A 320 -32.80 59.33 42.24
C HIS A 320 -31.42 59.82 42.69
N THR A 321 -30.61 58.91 43.12
CA THR A 321 -29.27 59.23 43.60
C THR A 321 -28.27 59.28 42.45
N LYS A 322 -27.54 60.39 42.31
CA LYS A 322 -26.51 60.56 41.29
C LYS A 322 -25.25 59.83 41.69
N VAL A 323 -24.71 59.04 40.80
CA VAL A 323 -23.45 58.34 40.91
C VAL A 323 -22.61 58.55 39.64
N GLN A 324 -21.32 58.41 39.80
CA GLN A 324 -20.39 58.45 38.67
C GLN A 324 -19.63 57.12 38.55
N VAL A 325 -19.68 56.53 37.38
CA VAL A 325 -19.04 55.26 37.02
C VAL A 325 -18.15 55.47 35.82
N ALA A 326 -16.86 55.22 35.93
CA ALA A 326 -15.88 55.47 34.89
C ALA A 326 -15.97 56.86 34.26
N GLY A 327 -16.20 57.90 35.08
CA GLY A 327 -16.33 59.27 34.63
C GLY A 327 -17.66 59.60 33.93
N ARG A 328 -18.66 58.70 33.98
CA ARG A 328 -20.04 58.88 33.44
C ARG A 328 -21.02 59.01 34.58
N ASP A 329 -21.86 60.00 34.47
CA ASP A 329 -22.92 60.24 35.44
C ASP A 329 -24.10 59.30 35.16
N ALA A 330 -24.61 58.69 36.20
CA ALA A 330 -25.83 57.86 36.20
C ALA A 330 -26.72 58.22 37.39
N VAL A 331 -28.01 57.88 37.28
CA VAL A 331 -29.01 58.18 38.35
C VAL A 331 -29.75 56.89 38.63
N SER A 332 -29.95 56.56 39.87
CA SER A 332 -30.71 55.39 40.27
C SER A 332 -32.22 55.63 40.03
N ASP A 333 -32.96 54.57 39.69
CA ASP A 333 -34.40 54.55 39.55
C ASP A 333 -35.10 54.51 40.92
N ASP A 334 -36.44 54.45 40.89
CA ASP A 334 -37.29 54.39 42.12
C ASP A 334 -36.96 53.16 43.02
N SER A 335 -36.40 52.12 42.45
CA SER A 335 -35.93 50.89 43.13
C SER A 335 -34.46 50.95 43.58
N GLY A 336 -33.80 52.06 43.38
CA GLY A 336 -32.37 52.23 43.66
C GLY A 336 -31.44 51.58 42.63
N ARG A 337 -31.95 51.08 41.50
CA ARG A 337 -31.12 50.44 40.49
C ARG A 337 -30.47 51.46 39.57
N VAL A 338 -29.21 51.20 39.26
CA VAL A 338 -28.41 51.93 38.25
C VAL A 338 -28.07 50.97 37.15
N ALA A 339 -28.32 51.39 35.90
CA ALA A 339 -27.93 50.63 34.71
C ALA A 339 -27.30 51.59 33.69
N LEU A 340 -26.08 51.26 33.24
CA LEU A 340 -25.41 52.03 32.21
C LEU A 340 -24.54 51.12 31.34
N PHE A 341 -24.37 51.51 30.08
CA PHE A 341 -23.50 50.84 29.14
C PHE A 341 -22.18 51.65 28.97
N ILE A 342 -21.04 50.97 29.15
CA ILE A 342 -19.75 51.57 28.97
C ILE A 342 -19.15 51.10 27.63
N PRO A 343 -18.82 51.99 26.70
CA PRO A 343 -18.20 51.63 25.43
C PRO A 343 -16.88 50.90 25.60
N LEU A 344 -16.55 50.03 24.66
CA LEU A 344 -15.42 49.09 24.72
C LEU A 344 -14.10 49.76 25.05
N GLU A 345 -13.86 50.98 24.55
CA GLU A 345 -12.63 51.75 24.76
C GLU A 345 -12.41 52.14 26.26
N HIS A 346 -13.49 52.25 27.01
CA HIS A 346 -13.47 52.64 28.42
C HIS A 346 -13.76 51.49 29.37
N GLN A 347 -14.01 50.30 28.86
CA GLN A 347 -14.28 49.13 29.67
C GLN A 347 -13.08 48.70 30.54
N GLN A 348 -13.39 48.23 31.70
CA GLN A 348 -12.42 47.76 32.70
C GLN A 348 -12.95 46.48 33.35
N LYS A 349 -12.04 45.73 33.96
CA LYS A 349 -12.37 44.49 34.68
C LYS A 349 -13.20 44.75 35.95
N ALA A 350 -13.02 45.93 36.54
CA ALA A 350 -13.81 46.43 37.65
C ALA A 350 -13.95 47.95 37.53
N TYR A 351 -15.03 48.50 38.04
CA TYR A 351 -15.30 49.92 38.01
C TYR A 351 -15.32 50.55 39.40
N HIS A 352 -14.80 51.74 39.47
CA HIS A 352 -14.91 52.57 40.61
C HIS A 352 -16.19 53.36 40.57
N VAL A 353 -17.02 53.27 41.59
CA VAL A 353 -18.27 54.00 41.71
C VAL A 353 -18.05 55.11 42.75
N SER A 354 -18.36 56.33 42.40
CA SER A 354 -18.34 57.48 43.31
C SER A 354 -19.68 58.20 43.27
N GLY A 355 -20.08 58.82 44.36
CA GLY A 355 -21.30 59.59 44.45
C GLY A 355 -21.12 60.91 45.21
N ASN A 356 -21.90 61.90 44.83
CA ASN A 356 -21.88 63.22 45.48
C ASN A 356 -22.83 63.30 46.70
N SER A 357 -23.43 62.17 47.07
CA SER A 357 -24.30 62.11 48.22
C SER A 357 -23.51 61.79 49.52
N PRO A 358 -23.79 62.40 50.66
CA PRO A 358 -23.22 61.94 51.94
C PRO A 358 -23.40 60.44 52.18
N ALA A 359 -24.39 59.85 51.45
CA ALA A 359 -24.68 58.44 51.52
C ALA A 359 -23.70 57.57 50.71
N ILE A 360 -22.85 58.09 49.88
CA ILE A 360 -21.79 57.37 49.17
C ILE A 360 -20.48 58.06 49.37
N ALA A 361 -19.92 57.93 50.63
CA ALA A 361 -18.74 58.64 51.00
C ALA A 361 -17.43 58.05 50.46
N ASP A 362 -17.44 56.72 50.17
CA ASP A 362 -16.27 56.00 49.74
C ASP A 362 -16.39 55.42 48.33
N SER A 363 -15.32 55.35 47.66
CA SER A 363 -15.19 54.77 46.33
C SER A 363 -15.25 53.26 46.38
N ILE A 364 -16.25 52.67 45.74
CA ILE A 364 -16.48 51.20 45.71
C ILE A 364 -16.10 50.65 44.33
N TYR A 365 -15.30 49.59 44.30
CA TYR A 365 -15.01 48.85 43.08
C TYR A 365 -16.07 47.82 42.83
N MET A 366 -16.66 47.89 41.65
CA MET A 366 -17.62 46.94 41.17
C MET A 366 -16.98 45.97 40.20
N PRO A 367 -17.03 44.66 40.41
CA PRO A 367 -16.59 43.69 39.40
C PRO A 367 -17.44 43.81 38.16
N CYS A 368 -16.80 43.76 37.00
CA CYS A 368 -17.48 43.82 35.73
C CYS A 368 -18.19 42.50 35.40
N GLY A 369 -19.39 42.57 34.85
CA GLY A 369 -20.19 41.40 34.45
C GLY A 369 -21.11 40.85 35.57
N GLU A 370 -21.03 41.36 36.81
CA GLU A 370 -22.00 41.00 37.84
C GLU A 370 -23.30 41.78 37.66
N ASN A 371 -24.39 41.03 37.43
CA ASN A 371 -25.73 41.58 37.45
C ASN A 371 -26.19 41.64 38.91
N ASP A 372 -26.66 42.76 39.41
CA ASP A 372 -27.24 42.97 40.75
C ASP A 372 -26.20 43.05 41.89
N ALA A 373 -25.06 43.70 41.72
CA ALA A 373 -24.23 44.11 42.84
C ALA A 373 -24.98 45.18 43.67
N VAL A 374 -25.00 44.98 44.97
CA VAL A 374 -25.62 45.93 45.90
C VAL A 374 -24.54 46.77 46.52
N ILE A 375 -24.57 48.09 46.34
CA ILE A 375 -23.71 49.03 47.05
C ILE A 375 -24.40 49.39 48.36
N VAL A 376 -23.74 49.06 49.47
CA VAL A 376 -24.21 49.31 50.80
C VAL A 376 -23.51 50.55 51.34
N HIS A 377 -24.26 51.49 51.91
CA HIS A 377 -23.73 52.67 52.61
C HIS A 377 -23.53 52.34 54.06
N ASN A 378 -22.34 52.67 54.65
CA ASN A 378 -22.10 52.69 56.12
C ASN A 378 -22.49 54.04 56.73
#